data_14f76469aa6cdd97583a2be5a9acd3a6
#
_entry.id   14f76469aa6cdd97583a2be5a9acd3a6
#
_cell.length_a   1.000
_cell.length_b   1.000
_cell.length_c   1.000
_cell.angle_alpha   90.00
_cell.angle_beta   90.00
_cell.angle_gamma   90.00
#
_symmetry.space_group_name_H-M   'P 1'
#
loop_
_entity.id
_entity.type
_entity.pdbx_description
1 polymer ?
#
loop_
_entity_poly.entity_id
_entity_poly.type
_entity_poly.pdbx_seq_one_letter_code
_entity_poly.pdbx_strand_id
1 'polypeptide(L)'
;MTFNDILHKFRSESFTQKDKGTQFERLMRSWLLSDPRYSNLTKVWLWDDFPSRADLGGKDTGIDLVARTEEGDYWAIQCKCYKEDSVIDKPAVDSFLATSSRQFKDPETLQTTSFAKRMWISTTNHWGKNAEDAIQNQNPPFNRVGLVDLQNSPVDWQLLIDGLKGKEAMLPGKQPREHQLRAMSAAHAYFQEHDRGKLIMACGTGKTYTALKIAEDLLNNKGLVLFMVPSISLLGQSLNAWCADAVNPIKGICICSDSRASRKIKKDFDDTQDSVCLLYTSPSPRDMRRSR
;
A
#
# COMPACT_ATOMS: atom_id res chain seq x y z
N MET A 1 13.25 14.72 -7.97
CA MET A 1 14.16 13.59 -7.62
C MET A 1 13.35 12.30 -7.66
N THR A 2 13.85 11.23 -8.30
CA THR A 2 13.22 9.92 -8.28
C THR A 2 13.59 9.15 -7.00
N PHE A 3 12.84 8.09 -6.68
CA PHE A 3 13.21 7.22 -5.56
C PHE A 3 14.61 6.58 -5.74
N ASN A 4 14.97 6.24 -6.97
CA ASN A 4 16.31 5.72 -7.28
C ASN A 4 17.42 6.72 -6.98
N ASP A 5 17.21 7.99 -7.26
CA ASP A 5 18.19 9.04 -6.95
C ASP A 5 18.44 9.12 -5.43
N ILE A 6 17.38 8.94 -4.63
CA ILE A 6 17.49 8.87 -3.16
C ILE A 6 18.30 7.64 -2.73
N LEU A 7 18.03 6.47 -3.29
CA LEU A 7 18.80 5.27 -2.97
C LEU A 7 20.27 5.43 -3.34
N HIS A 8 20.57 6.07 -4.49
CA HIS A 8 21.94 6.40 -4.85
C HIS A 8 22.58 7.37 -3.86
N LYS A 9 21.86 8.41 -3.45
CA LYS A 9 22.33 9.37 -2.43
C LYS A 9 22.63 8.65 -1.10
N PHE A 10 21.73 7.82 -0.59
CA PHE A 10 21.96 7.04 0.64
C PHE A 10 23.15 6.08 0.53
N ARG A 11 23.45 5.57 -0.67
CA ARG A 11 24.60 4.69 -0.90
C ARG A 11 25.92 5.44 -1.05
N SER A 12 25.90 6.66 -1.60
CA SER A 12 27.10 7.48 -1.83
C SER A 12 27.55 8.28 -0.60
N GLU A 13 26.63 8.63 0.30
CA GLU A 13 26.95 9.30 1.54
C GLU A 13 27.63 8.32 2.50
N SER A 14 28.70 8.79 3.20
CA SER A 14 29.53 7.97 4.08
C SER A 14 28.87 7.63 5.42
N PHE A 15 27.59 7.29 5.40
CA PHE A 15 26.86 6.88 6.60
C PHE A 15 27.17 5.43 6.98
N THR A 16 27.13 5.17 8.28
CA THR A 16 27.12 3.79 8.76
C THR A 16 25.87 3.07 8.30
N GLN A 17 25.88 1.72 8.28
CA GLN A 17 24.67 0.95 7.94
C GLN A 17 23.49 1.28 8.86
N LYS A 18 23.77 1.61 10.13
CA LYS A 18 22.75 2.02 11.11
C LYS A 18 22.13 3.36 10.74
N ASP A 19 22.96 4.36 10.35
CA ASP A 19 22.45 5.68 9.97
C ASP A 19 21.58 5.60 8.71
N LYS A 20 21.98 4.77 7.73
CA LYS A 20 21.15 4.50 6.54
C LYS A 20 19.79 3.89 6.88
N GLY A 21 19.77 2.92 7.81
CA GLY A 21 18.54 2.33 8.32
C GLY A 21 17.62 3.39 8.90
N THR A 22 18.12 4.18 9.83
CA THR A 22 17.32 5.23 10.51
C THR A 22 16.81 6.30 9.54
N GLN A 23 17.64 6.70 8.55
CA GLN A 23 17.18 7.65 7.51
C GLN A 23 16.07 7.05 6.64
N PHE A 24 16.21 5.78 6.26
CA PHE A 24 15.20 5.08 5.49
C PHE A 24 13.88 4.95 6.28
N GLU A 25 13.92 4.59 7.54
CA GLU A 25 12.76 4.53 8.43
C GLU A 25 12.03 5.88 8.51
N ARG A 26 12.76 6.98 8.70
CA ARG A 26 12.20 8.33 8.72
C ARG A 26 11.56 8.71 7.38
N LEU A 27 12.19 8.35 6.28
CA LEU A 27 11.64 8.56 4.94
C LEU A 27 10.34 7.75 4.76
N MET A 28 10.33 6.48 5.14
CA MET A 28 9.14 5.62 5.05
C MET A 28 8.00 6.11 5.94
N ARG A 29 8.30 6.65 7.12
CA ARG A 29 7.30 7.33 7.96
C ARG A 29 6.66 8.51 7.23
N SER A 30 7.46 9.38 6.60
CA SER A 30 6.96 10.53 5.86
C SER A 30 6.16 10.09 4.63
N TRP A 31 6.63 9.06 3.94
CA TRP A 31 5.95 8.46 2.80
C TRP A 31 4.57 7.89 3.18
N LEU A 32 4.46 7.09 4.23
CA LEU A 32 3.18 6.53 4.71
C LEU A 32 2.15 7.60 5.05
N LEU A 33 2.59 8.76 5.54
CA LEU A 33 1.72 9.90 5.86
C LEU A 33 1.35 10.73 4.62
N SER A 34 1.96 10.47 3.46
CA SER A 34 1.79 11.27 2.24
C SER A 34 1.19 10.49 1.08
N ASP A 35 1.44 9.18 0.99
CA ASP A 35 0.92 8.36 -0.09
C ASP A 35 -0.59 8.13 0.10
N PRO A 36 -1.42 8.49 -0.90
CA PRO A 36 -2.88 8.43 -0.79
C PRO A 36 -3.43 7.03 -0.54
N ARG A 37 -2.65 5.97 -0.82
CA ARG A 37 -3.01 4.58 -0.50
C ARG A 37 -3.14 4.33 1.01
N TYR A 38 -2.49 5.15 1.82
CA TYR A 38 -2.45 5.05 3.29
C TYR A 38 -3.13 6.24 3.96
N SER A 39 -4.06 6.90 3.27
CA SER A 39 -4.79 8.08 3.76
C SER A 39 -5.62 7.83 5.01
N ASN A 40 -5.90 6.57 5.34
CA ASN A 40 -6.56 6.17 6.57
C ASN A 40 -5.64 6.13 7.81
N LEU A 41 -4.33 6.35 7.64
CA LEU A 41 -3.39 6.41 8.75
C LEU A 41 -3.44 7.79 9.41
N THR A 42 -3.74 7.83 10.69
CA THR A 42 -3.79 9.07 11.48
C THR A 42 -2.46 9.39 12.15
N LYS A 43 -1.72 8.36 12.54
CA LYS A 43 -0.41 8.49 13.19
C LYS A 43 0.56 7.41 12.69
N VAL A 44 1.83 7.78 12.57
CA VAL A 44 2.93 6.84 12.31
C VAL A 44 4.08 7.22 13.23
N TRP A 45 4.47 6.33 14.12
CA TRP A 45 5.60 6.48 15.04
C TRP A 45 6.83 5.75 14.50
N LEU A 46 8.00 6.31 14.74
CA LEU A 46 9.21 5.51 14.77
C LEU A 46 9.13 4.56 15.99
N TRP A 47 9.80 3.42 15.92
CA TRP A 47 9.77 2.45 17.03
C TRP A 47 10.14 3.07 18.37
N ASP A 48 11.17 3.92 18.36
CA ASP A 48 11.63 4.59 19.58
C ASP A 48 10.63 5.59 20.17
N ASP A 49 9.74 6.12 19.36
CA ASP A 49 8.71 7.08 19.75
C ASP A 49 7.37 6.40 20.11
N PHE A 50 7.24 5.08 19.91
CA PHE A 50 5.99 4.37 20.18
C PHE A 50 5.76 4.21 21.68
N PRO A 51 4.66 4.75 22.25
CA PRO A 51 4.46 4.79 23.71
C PRO A 51 4.44 3.42 24.37
N SER A 52 3.82 2.42 23.74
CA SER A 52 3.67 1.07 24.28
C SER A 52 4.79 0.10 23.89
N ARG A 53 5.93 0.63 23.43
CA ARG A 53 7.12 -0.15 23.05
C ARG A 53 7.60 -1.11 24.14
N ALA A 54 7.51 -0.67 25.40
CA ALA A 54 7.96 -1.47 26.54
C ALA A 54 7.21 -2.81 26.65
N ASP A 55 5.92 -2.85 26.34
CA ASP A 55 5.09 -4.05 26.38
C ASP A 55 5.52 -5.10 25.34
N LEU A 56 6.17 -4.64 24.27
CA LEU A 56 6.59 -5.46 23.14
C LEU A 56 8.05 -5.95 23.24
N GLY A 57 8.76 -5.64 24.34
CA GLY A 57 10.12 -6.10 24.62
C GLY A 57 11.21 -5.03 24.48
N GLY A 58 10.83 -3.78 24.18
CA GLY A 58 11.74 -2.62 24.27
C GLY A 58 12.68 -2.46 23.08
N LYS A 59 13.92 -2.91 23.15
CA LYS A 59 14.93 -2.70 22.11
C LYS A 59 14.96 -3.85 21.09
N ASP A 60 15.24 -3.50 19.83
CA ASP A 60 15.62 -4.41 18.73
C ASP A 60 14.65 -5.57 18.46
N THR A 61 13.39 -5.25 18.25
CA THR A 61 12.31 -6.23 18.16
C THR A 61 11.89 -6.59 16.73
N GLY A 62 12.58 -6.04 15.73
CA GLY A 62 12.21 -6.25 14.33
C GLY A 62 10.99 -5.43 13.86
N ILE A 63 10.55 -4.43 14.64
CA ILE A 63 9.57 -3.43 14.23
C ILE A 63 10.29 -2.08 14.17
N ASP A 64 10.18 -1.36 13.04
CA ASP A 64 10.80 -0.06 12.86
C ASP A 64 9.79 1.08 12.96
N LEU A 65 8.55 0.85 12.51
CA LEU A 65 7.46 1.81 12.60
C LEU A 65 6.19 1.15 13.15
N VAL A 66 5.38 1.95 13.83
CA VAL A 66 4.01 1.59 14.20
C VAL A 66 3.07 2.63 13.62
N ALA A 67 2.01 2.21 12.95
CA ALA A 67 0.98 3.10 12.43
C ALA A 67 -0.36 2.83 13.10
N ARG A 68 -1.22 3.86 13.19
CA ARG A 68 -2.59 3.77 13.68
C ARG A 68 -3.55 4.31 12.64
N THR A 69 -4.63 3.58 12.40
CA THR A 69 -5.68 3.98 11.47
C THR A 69 -6.73 4.90 12.13
N GLU A 70 -7.62 5.46 11.31
CA GLU A 70 -8.79 6.22 11.78
C GLU A 70 -9.73 5.37 12.64
N GLU A 71 -9.81 4.07 12.33
CA GLU A 71 -10.64 3.09 13.08
C GLU A 71 -10.00 2.67 14.42
N GLY A 72 -8.76 3.07 14.67
CA GLY A 72 -8.01 2.74 15.90
C GLY A 72 -7.16 1.48 15.80
N ASP A 73 -7.09 0.84 14.62
CA ASP A 73 -6.26 -0.34 14.38
C ASP A 73 -4.78 0.00 14.31
N TYR A 74 -3.94 -0.89 14.82
CA TYR A 74 -2.48 -0.75 14.79
C TYR A 74 -1.83 -1.64 13.76
N TRP A 75 -0.84 -1.11 13.03
CA TRP A 75 -0.02 -1.83 12.07
C TRP A 75 1.42 -1.90 12.55
N ALA A 76 2.01 -3.07 12.52
CA ALA A 76 3.45 -3.25 12.70
C ALA A 76 4.15 -3.15 11.35
N ILE A 77 5.24 -2.38 11.27
CA ILE A 77 5.93 -2.11 10.01
C ILE A 77 7.42 -2.31 10.21
N GLN A 78 8.02 -3.11 9.31
CA GLN A 78 9.46 -3.30 9.20
C GLN A 78 9.97 -2.61 7.93
N CYS A 79 11.08 -1.90 8.03
CA CYS A 79 11.72 -1.18 6.92
C CYS A 79 13.12 -1.72 6.67
N LYS A 80 13.45 -2.11 5.44
CA LYS A 80 14.77 -2.63 5.08
C LYS A 80 15.32 -1.96 3.82
N CYS A 81 16.41 -1.21 3.99
CA CYS A 81 17.15 -0.60 2.89
C CYS A 81 18.24 -1.56 2.39
N TYR A 82 17.85 -2.52 1.58
CA TYR A 82 18.73 -3.50 0.95
C TYR A 82 19.35 -2.97 -0.35
N LYS A 83 20.36 -3.69 -0.87
CA LYS A 83 20.71 -3.59 -2.29
C LYS A 83 19.59 -4.22 -3.12
N GLU A 84 19.42 -3.75 -4.35
CA GLU A 84 18.32 -4.18 -5.23
C GLU A 84 18.30 -5.70 -5.49
N ASP A 85 19.48 -6.30 -5.60
CA ASP A 85 19.71 -7.73 -5.83
C ASP A 85 19.71 -8.59 -4.56
N SER A 86 19.55 -7.98 -3.38
CA SER A 86 19.53 -8.71 -2.11
C SER A 86 18.27 -9.55 -1.98
N VAL A 87 18.42 -10.75 -1.44
CA VAL A 87 17.31 -11.66 -1.15
C VAL A 87 16.92 -11.55 0.32
N ILE A 88 15.63 -11.36 0.59
CA ILE A 88 15.07 -11.35 1.94
C ILE A 88 14.99 -12.80 2.43
N ASP A 89 15.67 -13.11 3.51
CA ASP A 89 15.72 -14.43 4.09
C ASP A 89 14.73 -14.65 5.24
N LYS A 90 14.51 -15.90 5.60
CA LYS A 90 13.56 -16.27 6.67
C LYS A 90 13.94 -15.69 8.03
N PRO A 91 15.22 -15.72 8.50
CA PRO A 91 15.60 -15.16 9.80
C PRO A 91 15.24 -13.69 9.97
N ALA A 92 15.38 -12.88 8.90
CA ALA A 92 14.98 -11.47 8.94
C ALA A 92 13.48 -11.29 9.19
N VAL A 93 12.66 -12.18 8.63
CA VAL A 93 11.19 -12.15 8.76
C VAL A 93 10.72 -12.71 10.10
N ASP A 94 11.34 -13.77 10.61
CA ASP A 94 10.93 -14.47 11.84
C ASP A 94 10.93 -13.53 13.07
N SER A 95 11.94 -12.68 13.22
CA SER A 95 12.02 -11.70 14.31
C SER A 95 10.84 -10.72 14.29
N PHE A 96 10.50 -10.22 13.12
CA PHE A 96 9.36 -9.32 12.92
C PHE A 96 8.02 -10.03 13.21
N LEU A 97 7.84 -11.25 12.72
CA LEU A 97 6.64 -12.04 12.99
C LEU A 97 6.46 -12.32 14.49
N ALA A 98 7.54 -12.69 15.18
CA ALA A 98 7.52 -12.99 16.62
C ALA A 98 7.07 -11.79 17.45
N THR A 99 7.63 -10.60 17.18
CA THR A 99 7.28 -9.38 17.93
C THR A 99 5.90 -8.86 17.56
N SER A 100 5.57 -8.82 16.28
CA SER A 100 4.27 -8.33 15.81
C SER A 100 3.09 -9.26 16.13
N SER A 101 3.34 -10.42 16.75
CA SER A 101 2.30 -11.31 17.28
C SER A 101 1.95 -11.02 18.75
N ARG A 102 2.70 -10.15 19.42
CA ARG A 102 2.48 -9.82 20.84
C ARG A 102 1.35 -8.82 21.00
N GLN A 103 0.77 -8.85 22.19
CA GLN A 103 -0.20 -7.84 22.64
C GLN A 103 0.50 -6.71 23.38
N PHE A 104 -0.12 -5.54 23.38
CA PHE A 104 0.36 -4.35 24.08
C PHE A 104 -0.85 -3.52 24.57
N LYS A 105 -0.60 -2.55 25.43
CA LYS A 105 -1.62 -1.60 25.84
C LYS A 105 -1.76 -0.46 24.85
N ASP A 106 -2.97 -0.22 24.37
CA ASP A 106 -3.29 0.96 23.58
C ASP A 106 -2.93 2.23 24.35
N PRO A 107 -2.10 3.13 23.78
CA PRO A 107 -1.65 4.33 24.49
C PRO A 107 -2.76 5.30 24.89
N GLU A 108 -3.91 5.26 24.22
CA GLU A 108 -5.03 6.19 24.46
C GLU A 108 -6.10 5.57 25.37
N THR A 109 -6.44 4.30 25.15
CA THR A 109 -7.53 3.63 25.89
C THR A 109 -7.04 2.77 27.05
N LEU A 110 -5.73 2.46 27.11
CA LEU A 110 -5.08 1.55 28.06
C LEU A 110 -5.60 0.10 28.02
N GLN A 111 -6.44 -0.22 27.04
CA GLN A 111 -6.93 -1.58 26.84
C GLN A 111 -5.86 -2.44 26.13
N THR A 112 -5.89 -3.72 26.39
CA THR A 112 -5.01 -4.67 25.69
C THR A 112 -5.45 -4.80 24.25
N THR A 113 -4.53 -4.58 23.33
CA THR A 113 -4.74 -4.67 21.89
C THR A 113 -3.61 -5.45 21.22
N SER A 114 -3.74 -5.68 19.92
CA SER A 114 -2.75 -6.34 19.07
C SER A 114 -2.65 -5.62 17.73
N PHE A 115 -1.61 -5.94 16.96
CA PHE A 115 -1.53 -5.44 15.60
C PHE A 115 -2.61 -6.11 14.73
N ALA A 116 -3.36 -5.30 13.98
CA ALA A 116 -4.34 -5.76 13.00
C ALA A 116 -3.71 -6.07 11.64
N LYS A 117 -2.47 -5.60 11.42
CA LYS A 117 -1.78 -5.73 10.13
C LYS A 117 -0.28 -5.71 10.31
N ARG A 118 0.42 -6.45 9.45
CA ARG A 118 1.88 -6.45 9.32
C ARG A 118 2.26 -5.89 7.96
N MET A 119 3.29 -5.06 7.90
CA MET A 119 3.79 -4.50 6.65
C MET A 119 5.31 -4.60 6.61
N TRP A 120 5.83 -5.06 5.49
CA TRP A 120 7.25 -5.10 5.21
C TRP A 120 7.57 -4.17 4.04
N ILE A 121 8.39 -3.17 4.28
CA ILE A 121 8.84 -2.21 3.27
C ILE A 121 10.31 -2.49 2.97
N SER A 122 10.65 -2.76 1.71
CA SER A 122 12.02 -3.04 1.31
C SER A 122 12.40 -2.43 -0.03
N THR A 123 13.69 -2.15 -0.20
CA THR A 123 14.27 -1.67 -1.46
C THR A 123 14.74 -2.81 -2.37
N THR A 124 14.21 -4.02 -2.17
CA THR A 124 14.34 -5.18 -3.05
C THR A 124 13.00 -5.88 -3.18
N ASN A 125 12.80 -6.55 -4.32
CA ASN A 125 11.63 -7.38 -4.59
C ASN A 125 11.94 -8.88 -4.45
N HIS A 126 13.19 -9.24 -4.14
CA HIS A 126 13.63 -10.63 -4.11
C HIS A 126 13.41 -11.28 -2.74
N TRP A 127 12.53 -12.27 -2.69
CA TRP A 127 12.24 -13.05 -1.49
C TRP A 127 12.78 -14.46 -1.62
N GLY A 128 13.42 -14.95 -0.58
CA GLY A 128 13.80 -16.36 -0.50
C GLY A 128 12.57 -17.25 -0.27
N LYS A 129 12.56 -18.45 -0.84
CA LYS A 129 11.42 -19.38 -0.75
C LYS A 129 10.93 -19.58 0.69
N ASN A 130 11.84 -19.78 1.64
CA ASN A 130 11.48 -20.00 3.04
C ASN A 130 10.90 -18.74 3.72
N ALA A 131 11.30 -17.54 3.28
CA ALA A 131 10.71 -16.28 3.73
C ALA A 131 9.30 -16.10 3.15
N GLU A 132 9.10 -16.40 1.86
CA GLU A 132 7.77 -16.41 1.25
C GLU A 132 6.82 -17.39 1.95
N ASP A 133 7.28 -18.59 2.26
CA ASP A 133 6.47 -19.60 2.96
C ASP A 133 6.12 -19.12 4.38
N ALA A 134 7.03 -18.43 5.07
CA ALA A 134 6.81 -17.93 6.43
C ALA A 134 5.74 -16.83 6.52
N ILE A 135 5.59 -15.99 5.50
CA ILE A 135 4.62 -14.87 5.49
C ILE A 135 3.24 -15.27 4.96
N GLN A 136 3.10 -16.48 4.42
CA GLN A 136 1.82 -16.95 3.89
C GLN A 136 0.83 -17.28 5.01
N ASN A 137 -0.45 -16.98 4.76
CA ASN A 137 -1.56 -17.30 5.65
C ASN A 137 -1.38 -16.77 7.08
N GLN A 138 -0.66 -15.64 7.24
CA GLN A 138 -0.46 -15.01 8.53
C GLN A 138 -1.75 -14.34 9.03
N ASN A 139 -1.98 -14.43 10.34
CA ASN A 139 -2.98 -13.64 11.05
C ASN A 139 -2.28 -12.89 12.20
N PRO A 140 -2.29 -11.56 12.21
CA PRO A 140 -2.84 -10.65 11.21
C PRO A 140 -2.16 -10.76 9.85
N PRO A 141 -2.82 -10.25 8.77
CA PRO A 141 -2.31 -10.35 7.41
C PRO A 141 -0.97 -9.64 7.24
N PHE A 142 -0.12 -10.20 6.36
CA PHE A 142 1.20 -9.70 6.05
C PHE A 142 1.24 -9.07 4.65
N ASN A 143 1.67 -7.83 4.57
CA ASN A 143 1.75 -7.04 3.35
C ASN A 143 3.18 -6.70 3.00
N ARG A 144 3.49 -6.71 1.72
CA ARG A 144 4.78 -6.33 1.18
C ARG A 144 4.68 -5.02 0.39
N VAL A 145 5.66 -4.16 0.57
CA VAL A 145 5.91 -2.98 -0.26
C VAL A 145 7.35 -3.11 -0.76
N GLY A 146 7.49 -3.32 -2.05
CA GLY A 146 8.78 -3.52 -2.70
C GLY A 146 9.32 -2.26 -3.37
N LEU A 147 10.48 -2.40 -4.01
CA LEU A 147 11.14 -1.31 -4.73
C LEU A 147 10.23 -0.68 -5.79
N VAL A 148 9.53 -1.51 -6.57
CA VAL A 148 8.65 -1.04 -7.65
C VAL A 148 7.47 -0.23 -7.12
N ASP A 149 6.92 -0.59 -5.95
CA ASP A 149 5.84 0.16 -5.31
C ASP A 149 6.27 1.56 -4.88
N LEU A 150 7.50 1.66 -4.36
CA LEU A 150 8.10 2.93 -3.96
C LEU A 150 8.43 3.80 -5.19
N GLN A 151 8.97 3.21 -6.25
CA GLN A 151 9.26 3.90 -7.51
C GLN A 151 8.00 4.48 -8.17
N ASN A 152 6.87 3.77 -8.07
CA ASN A 152 5.59 4.16 -8.66
C ASN A 152 4.70 4.97 -7.71
N SER A 153 5.16 5.29 -6.51
CA SER A 153 4.39 6.09 -5.56
C SER A 153 4.14 7.50 -6.08
N PRO A 154 2.92 8.04 -5.93
CA PRO A 154 2.55 9.37 -6.43
C PRO A 154 3.00 10.51 -5.51
N VAL A 155 4.20 10.38 -4.91
CA VAL A 155 4.79 11.38 -4.01
C VAL A 155 6.00 12.06 -4.65
N ASP A 156 6.24 13.30 -4.29
CA ASP A 156 7.50 13.98 -4.60
C ASP A 156 8.54 13.61 -3.54
N TRP A 157 9.45 12.76 -3.91
CA TRP A 157 10.48 12.23 -3.02
C TRP A 157 11.46 13.32 -2.52
N GLN A 158 11.68 14.40 -3.31
CA GLN A 158 12.51 15.52 -2.86
C GLN A 158 11.83 16.25 -1.70
N LEU A 159 10.55 16.55 -1.84
CA LEU A 159 9.79 17.24 -0.80
C LEU A 159 9.71 16.41 0.49
N LEU A 160 9.62 15.07 0.38
CA LEU A 160 9.67 14.18 1.56
C LEU A 160 11.01 14.23 2.29
N ILE A 161 12.13 14.29 1.57
CA ILE A 161 13.47 14.45 2.17
C ILE A 161 13.60 15.83 2.82
N ASP A 162 13.06 16.86 2.20
CA ASP A 162 13.07 18.24 2.70
C ASP A 162 12.14 18.42 3.92
N GLY A 163 11.45 17.35 4.34
CA GLY A 163 10.62 17.29 5.55
C GLY A 163 9.15 17.64 5.37
N LEU A 164 8.71 17.92 4.14
CA LEU A 164 7.29 18.11 3.81
C LEU A 164 6.54 16.78 3.88
N LYS A 165 5.25 16.84 4.20
CA LYS A 165 4.40 15.64 4.41
C LYS A 165 2.97 15.89 3.95
N GLY A 166 2.24 14.81 3.78
CA GLY A 166 0.84 14.87 3.42
C GLY A 166 0.63 15.39 2.01
N LYS A 167 -0.40 16.20 1.83
CA LYS A 167 -0.78 16.71 0.51
C LYS A 167 0.30 17.57 -0.16
N GLU A 168 1.13 18.24 0.62
CA GLU A 168 2.22 19.11 0.12
C GLU A 168 3.33 18.30 -0.57
N ALA A 169 3.52 17.04 -0.18
CA ALA A 169 4.50 16.13 -0.76
C ALA A 169 3.92 15.23 -1.85
N MET A 170 2.66 15.42 -2.26
CA MET A 170 2.07 14.67 -3.36
C MET A 170 2.45 15.29 -4.72
N LEU A 171 2.66 14.43 -5.71
CA LEU A 171 2.79 14.89 -7.09
C LEU A 171 1.47 15.50 -7.58
N PRO A 172 1.52 16.53 -8.44
CA PRO A 172 0.30 17.07 -9.03
C PRO A 172 -0.47 15.98 -9.78
N GLY A 173 -1.76 15.92 -9.53
CA GLY A 173 -2.64 14.93 -10.16
C GLY A 173 -2.62 15.04 -11.68
N LYS A 174 -2.79 13.93 -12.36
CA LYS A 174 -2.87 13.87 -13.82
C LYS A 174 -4.03 14.70 -14.33
N GLN A 175 -3.80 15.44 -15.41
CA GLN A 175 -4.86 16.16 -16.11
C GLN A 175 -5.44 15.29 -17.22
N PRO A 176 -6.77 15.29 -17.41
CA PRO A 176 -7.40 14.56 -18.50
C PRO A 176 -6.95 15.07 -19.86
N ARG A 177 -6.63 14.17 -20.78
CA ARG A 177 -6.33 14.50 -22.18
C ARG A 177 -7.61 14.81 -22.93
N GLU A 178 -7.53 15.49 -24.07
CA GLU A 178 -8.69 15.92 -24.88
C GLU A 178 -9.67 14.79 -25.20
N HIS A 179 -9.18 13.62 -25.62
CA HIS A 179 -10.03 12.47 -25.90
C HIS A 179 -10.72 11.88 -24.65
N GLN A 180 -10.09 12.02 -23.47
CA GLN A 180 -10.67 11.63 -22.19
C GLN A 180 -11.73 12.63 -21.75
N LEU A 181 -11.51 13.92 -21.91
CA LEU A 181 -12.50 14.97 -21.68
C LEU A 181 -13.75 14.75 -22.54
N ARG A 182 -13.57 14.44 -23.83
CA ARG A 182 -14.69 14.11 -24.72
C ARG A 182 -15.47 12.87 -24.25
N ALA A 183 -14.76 11.82 -23.81
CA ALA A 183 -15.37 10.62 -23.27
C ALA A 183 -16.16 10.90 -21.97
N MET A 184 -15.61 11.71 -21.07
CA MET A 184 -16.26 12.12 -19.82
C MET A 184 -17.54 12.93 -20.12
N SER A 185 -17.46 13.94 -20.98
CA SER A 185 -18.63 14.76 -21.37
C SER A 185 -19.73 13.93 -22.05
N ALA A 186 -19.34 13.00 -22.92
CA ALA A 186 -20.30 12.10 -23.57
C ALA A 186 -20.96 11.14 -22.55
N ALA A 187 -20.21 10.61 -21.60
CA ALA A 187 -20.75 9.76 -20.54
C ALA A 187 -21.70 10.54 -19.62
N HIS A 188 -21.31 11.75 -19.22
CA HIS A 188 -22.15 12.61 -18.39
C HIS A 188 -23.51 12.92 -19.08
N ALA A 189 -23.47 13.37 -20.32
CA ALA A 189 -24.71 13.65 -21.08
C ALA A 189 -25.58 12.41 -21.27
N TYR A 190 -24.96 11.25 -21.55
CA TYR A 190 -25.69 10.01 -21.78
C TYR A 190 -26.40 9.52 -20.52
N PHE A 191 -25.77 9.58 -19.35
CA PHE A 191 -26.35 9.15 -18.09
C PHE A 191 -27.40 10.10 -17.49
N GLN A 192 -27.67 11.24 -18.12
CA GLN A 192 -28.85 12.05 -17.77
C GLN A 192 -30.18 11.38 -18.18
N GLU A 193 -30.15 10.53 -19.22
CA GLU A 193 -31.33 9.91 -19.81
C GLU A 193 -31.29 8.38 -19.74
N HIS A 194 -30.16 7.76 -19.37
CA HIS A 194 -29.97 6.32 -19.44
C HIS A 194 -29.28 5.79 -18.18
N ASP A 195 -29.71 4.63 -17.69
CA ASP A 195 -29.17 3.97 -16.49
C ASP A 195 -27.91 3.12 -16.77
N ARG A 196 -27.60 2.84 -18.04
CA ARG A 196 -26.48 2.00 -18.45
C ARG A 196 -25.99 2.37 -19.85
N GLY A 197 -24.69 2.27 -20.05
CA GLY A 197 -24.05 2.60 -21.30
C GLY A 197 -22.84 1.73 -21.60
N LYS A 198 -22.26 1.90 -22.77
CA LYS A 198 -21.01 1.26 -23.17
C LYS A 198 -20.01 2.34 -23.61
N LEU A 199 -18.86 2.41 -22.96
CA LEU A 199 -17.74 3.24 -23.33
C LEU A 199 -16.66 2.38 -24.00
N ILE A 200 -16.34 2.66 -25.26
CA ILE A 200 -15.33 1.95 -26.04
C ILE A 200 -14.14 2.88 -26.24
N MET A 201 -12.99 2.48 -25.74
CA MET A 201 -11.73 3.21 -25.86
C MET A 201 -10.60 2.25 -26.27
N ALA A 202 -9.68 2.72 -27.11
CA ALA A 202 -8.52 1.93 -27.53
C ALA A 202 -7.58 1.56 -26.36
N CYS A 203 -6.72 0.55 -26.54
CA CYS A 203 -5.70 0.20 -25.56
C CYS A 203 -4.72 1.36 -25.37
N GLY A 204 -4.23 1.57 -24.13
CA GLY A 204 -3.27 2.64 -23.83
C GLY A 204 -3.85 4.05 -23.73
N THR A 205 -5.15 4.27 -23.97
CA THR A 205 -5.77 5.60 -23.91
C THR A 205 -6.17 6.05 -22.50
N GLY A 206 -5.84 5.26 -21.46
CA GLY A 206 -6.11 5.61 -20.07
C GLY A 206 -7.54 5.32 -19.63
N LYS A 207 -8.12 4.19 -20.07
CA LYS A 207 -9.49 3.74 -19.68
C LYS A 207 -9.73 3.80 -18.17
N THR A 208 -8.78 3.29 -17.37
CA THR A 208 -8.86 3.24 -15.90
C THR A 208 -8.98 4.64 -15.29
N TYR A 209 -8.18 5.59 -15.78
CA TYR A 209 -8.25 6.98 -15.36
C TYR A 209 -9.57 7.64 -15.78
N THR A 210 -10.00 7.42 -17.03
CA THR A 210 -11.27 7.98 -17.53
C THR A 210 -12.46 7.43 -16.73
N ALA A 211 -12.45 6.13 -16.39
CA ALA A 211 -13.50 5.52 -15.56
C ALA A 211 -13.55 6.12 -14.15
N LEU A 212 -12.40 6.38 -13.54
CA LEU A 212 -12.31 7.10 -12.25
C LEU A 212 -12.99 8.46 -12.36
N LYS A 213 -12.59 9.28 -13.36
CA LYS A 213 -13.10 10.64 -13.51
C LYS A 213 -14.59 10.70 -13.82
N ILE A 214 -15.13 9.73 -14.58
CA ILE A 214 -16.56 9.58 -14.79
C ILE A 214 -17.29 9.24 -13.48
N ALA A 215 -16.71 8.34 -12.66
CA ALA A 215 -17.30 7.98 -11.38
C ALA A 215 -17.29 9.17 -10.40
N GLU A 216 -16.21 9.94 -10.34
CA GLU A 216 -16.13 11.15 -9.51
C GLU A 216 -17.16 12.20 -9.93
N ASP A 217 -17.33 12.43 -11.23
CA ASP A 217 -18.30 13.36 -11.80
C ASP A 217 -19.75 12.95 -11.47
N LEU A 218 -20.11 11.69 -11.74
CA LEU A 218 -21.48 11.19 -11.52
C LEU A 218 -21.87 11.15 -10.04
N LEU A 219 -20.92 10.84 -9.14
CA LEU A 219 -21.20 10.70 -7.72
C LEU A 219 -21.04 11.98 -6.93
N ASN A 220 -20.44 13.01 -7.50
CA ASN A 220 -20.12 14.27 -6.81
C ASN A 220 -19.47 14.02 -5.43
N ASN A 221 -18.51 13.11 -5.40
CA ASN A 221 -17.78 12.65 -4.20
C ASN A 221 -18.63 12.00 -3.08
N LYS A 222 -19.84 11.57 -3.38
CA LYS A 222 -20.74 10.87 -2.45
C LYS A 222 -21.31 9.64 -3.13
N GLY A 223 -21.15 8.46 -2.53
CA GLY A 223 -21.73 7.24 -3.04
C GLY A 223 -20.79 6.04 -3.03
N LEU A 224 -21.25 4.96 -3.61
CA LEU A 224 -20.54 3.68 -3.70
C LEU A 224 -20.32 3.31 -5.17
N VAL A 225 -19.08 2.93 -5.52
CA VAL A 225 -18.73 2.40 -6.84
C VAL A 225 -18.45 0.92 -6.72
N LEU A 226 -19.15 0.10 -7.48
CA LEU A 226 -18.79 -1.30 -7.69
C LEU A 226 -17.95 -1.40 -8.97
N PHE A 227 -16.66 -1.63 -8.83
CA PHE A 227 -15.74 -1.78 -9.95
C PHE A 227 -15.35 -3.25 -10.14
N MET A 228 -15.75 -3.83 -11.27
CA MET A 228 -15.51 -5.24 -11.58
C MET A 228 -14.45 -5.37 -12.67
N VAL A 229 -13.49 -6.27 -12.44
CA VAL A 229 -12.41 -6.58 -13.37
C VAL A 229 -12.24 -8.09 -13.54
N PRO A 230 -11.77 -8.54 -14.72
CA PRO A 230 -11.71 -9.98 -15.03
C PRO A 230 -10.52 -10.70 -14.36
N SER A 231 -9.57 -9.99 -13.76
CA SER A 231 -8.41 -10.61 -13.10
C SER A 231 -7.99 -9.83 -11.85
N ILE A 232 -7.34 -10.54 -10.91
CA ILE A 232 -6.81 -9.98 -9.68
C ILE A 232 -5.69 -8.97 -9.98
N SER A 233 -4.88 -9.26 -11.01
CA SER A 233 -3.85 -8.36 -11.52
C SER A 233 -4.40 -6.99 -11.90
N LEU A 234 -5.49 -6.98 -12.69
CA LEU A 234 -6.18 -5.75 -13.08
C LEU A 234 -6.86 -5.07 -11.89
N LEU A 235 -7.33 -5.83 -10.89
CA LEU A 235 -7.90 -5.27 -9.68
C LEU A 235 -6.86 -4.43 -8.94
N GLY A 236 -5.68 -4.99 -8.69
CA GLY A 236 -4.58 -4.31 -8.04
C GLY A 236 -4.10 -3.08 -8.80
N GLN A 237 -3.86 -3.25 -10.09
CA GLN A 237 -3.43 -2.14 -10.94
C GLN A 237 -4.45 -1.00 -10.97
N SER A 238 -5.74 -1.33 -11.08
CA SER A 238 -6.81 -0.33 -11.13
C SER A 238 -6.97 0.39 -9.79
N LEU A 239 -6.93 -0.33 -8.66
CA LEU A 239 -7.02 0.28 -7.34
C LEU A 239 -5.86 1.22 -7.07
N ASN A 240 -4.62 0.80 -7.36
CA ASN A 240 -3.44 1.67 -7.22
C ASN A 240 -3.56 2.93 -8.08
N ALA A 241 -3.97 2.79 -9.34
CA ALA A 241 -4.17 3.93 -10.23
C ALA A 241 -5.27 4.88 -9.71
N TRP A 242 -6.38 4.34 -9.22
CA TRP A 242 -7.48 5.13 -8.66
C TRP A 242 -7.09 5.85 -7.38
N CYS A 243 -6.42 5.17 -6.44
CA CYS A 243 -5.92 5.81 -5.22
C CYS A 243 -4.92 6.94 -5.51
N ALA A 244 -4.08 6.77 -6.55
CA ALA A 244 -3.10 7.78 -6.94
C ALA A 244 -3.69 9.01 -7.64
N ASP A 245 -4.77 8.81 -8.43
CA ASP A 245 -5.31 9.84 -9.34
C ASP A 245 -6.65 10.42 -8.87
N ALA A 246 -7.23 9.94 -7.77
CA ALA A 246 -8.49 10.43 -7.22
C ALA A 246 -8.34 11.83 -6.61
N VAL A 247 -9.37 12.65 -6.75
CA VAL A 247 -9.44 13.99 -6.14
C VAL A 247 -9.53 13.89 -4.62
N ASN A 248 -10.32 12.92 -4.13
CA ASN A 248 -10.45 12.63 -2.72
C ASN A 248 -9.99 11.21 -2.40
N PRO A 249 -9.47 10.95 -1.18
CA PRO A 249 -9.07 9.62 -0.77
C PRO A 249 -10.19 8.59 -0.95
N ILE A 250 -9.86 7.45 -1.56
CA ILE A 250 -10.81 6.36 -1.81
C ILE A 250 -10.69 5.34 -0.68
N LYS A 251 -11.82 4.99 -0.05
CA LYS A 251 -11.92 3.82 0.83
C LYS A 251 -12.34 2.62 -0.01
N GLY A 252 -11.38 1.74 -0.35
CA GLY A 252 -11.62 0.59 -1.23
C GLY A 252 -11.74 -0.71 -0.44
N ILE A 253 -12.74 -1.53 -0.79
CA ILE A 253 -12.85 -2.92 -0.36
C ILE A 253 -12.68 -3.80 -1.59
N CYS A 254 -11.70 -4.70 -1.58
CA CYS A 254 -11.51 -5.64 -2.68
C CYS A 254 -12.05 -7.01 -2.31
N ILE A 255 -12.82 -7.60 -3.22
CA ILE A 255 -13.35 -8.95 -3.07
C ILE A 255 -12.83 -9.79 -4.23
N CYS A 256 -12.08 -10.84 -3.92
CA CYS A 256 -11.56 -11.78 -4.91
C CYS A 256 -11.72 -13.23 -4.42
N SER A 257 -11.83 -14.18 -5.36
CA SER A 257 -12.09 -15.59 -5.05
C SER A 257 -10.86 -16.42 -4.72
N ASP A 258 -9.66 -15.87 -4.87
CA ASP A 258 -8.43 -16.62 -4.70
C ASP A 258 -7.53 -15.99 -3.62
N SER A 259 -7.54 -16.61 -2.44
CA SER A 259 -6.57 -16.33 -1.37
C SER A 259 -5.12 -16.71 -1.75
N ARG A 260 -4.94 -17.36 -2.91
CA ARG A 260 -3.64 -17.78 -3.46
C ARG A 260 -3.17 -16.85 -4.58
N ALA A 261 -3.73 -15.68 -4.72
CA ALA A 261 -3.34 -14.72 -5.76
C ALA A 261 -1.84 -14.41 -5.73
N SER A 262 -1.23 -14.47 -4.56
CA SER A 262 0.23 -14.42 -4.38
C SER A 262 0.99 -15.67 -4.86
N ARG A 263 0.33 -16.80 -5.13
CA ARG A 263 1.00 -18.07 -5.48
C ARG A 263 1.25 -18.31 -6.96
N LYS A 264 0.50 -17.72 -7.88
CA LYS A 264 0.51 -18.08 -9.30
C LYS A 264 1.30 -17.17 -10.23
N ILE A 265 1.87 -16.08 -9.73
CA ILE A 265 2.73 -15.21 -10.54
C ILE A 265 4.18 -15.65 -10.42
N LYS A 266 4.42 -16.93 -10.62
CA LYS A 266 5.72 -17.44 -11.05
C LYS A 266 5.66 -17.54 -12.56
N LYS A 267 6.19 -16.58 -13.25
CA LYS A 267 7.11 -16.71 -14.38
C LYS A 267 7.25 -15.48 -15.25
N ASP A 268 6.33 -14.61 -15.41
CA ASP A 268 6.53 -13.47 -16.30
C ASP A 268 5.72 -12.27 -15.79
N PHE A 269 6.39 -11.26 -15.32
CA PHE A 269 5.88 -9.96 -14.84
C PHE A 269 5.67 -9.80 -13.32
N ASP A 270 6.70 -9.23 -12.75
CA ASP A 270 6.71 -8.08 -11.85
C ASP A 270 5.89 -8.11 -10.55
N ASP A 271 6.61 -8.08 -9.45
CA ASP A 271 6.21 -8.06 -8.03
C ASP A 271 5.27 -6.91 -7.59
N THR A 272 4.64 -6.19 -8.52
CA THR A 272 3.79 -5.03 -8.24
C THR A 272 2.45 -5.36 -7.58
N GLN A 273 2.16 -6.63 -7.32
CA GLN A 273 0.80 -7.04 -6.90
C GLN A 273 0.58 -7.16 -5.40
N ASP A 274 1.63 -7.13 -4.60
CA ASP A 274 1.50 -7.25 -3.15
C ASP A 274 1.13 -5.94 -2.45
N SER A 275 1.23 -4.81 -3.13
CA SER A 275 0.91 -3.49 -2.57
C SER A 275 -0.60 -3.19 -2.46
N VAL A 276 -1.44 -4.04 -3.08
CA VAL A 276 -2.90 -3.88 -3.01
C VAL A 276 -3.42 -4.42 -1.70
N CYS A 277 -3.05 -3.80 -0.64
CA CYS A 277 -3.33 -4.34 0.66
C CYS A 277 -4.23 -3.47 1.53
N LEU A 278 -5.22 -2.89 0.91
CA LEU A 278 -6.50 -2.53 1.54
C LEU A 278 -7.51 -3.68 1.39
N LEU A 279 -7.00 -4.93 1.26
CA LEU A 279 -7.80 -6.09 0.94
C LEU A 279 -8.39 -6.73 2.19
N TYR A 280 -9.68 -6.59 2.39
CA TYR A 280 -10.47 -7.59 3.08
C TYR A 280 -10.73 -8.75 2.11
N THR A 281 -10.02 -9.85 2.26
CA THR A 281 -10.41 -11.11 1.62
C THR A 281 -11.56 -11.70 2.42
N SER A 282 -12.77 -11.51 1.98
CA SER A 282 -13.90 -12.30 2.46
C SER A 282 -13.79 -13.70 1.84
N PRO A 283 -13.89 -14.80 2.61
CA PRO A 283 -13.93 -16.13 2.04
C PRO A 283 -15.14 -16.24 1.09
N SER A 284 -14.90 -16.79 -0.10
CA SER A 284 -15.97 -17.05 -1.07
C SER A 284 -17.06 -17.91 -0.43
N PRO A 285 -18.34 -17.73 -0.78
CA PRO A 285 -19.41 -18.64 -0.35
C PRO A 285 -19.15 -20.13 -0.63
N ARG A 286 -18.26 -20.44 -1.58
CA ARG A 286 -17.79 -21.80 -1.86
C ARG A 286 -16.79 -22.34 -0.81
N ASP A 287 -16.01 -21.46 -0.21
CA ASP A 287 -15.02 -21.84 0.81
C ASP A 287 -15.69 -22.10 2.16
N MET A 288 -16.80 -21.42 2.44
CA MET A 288 -17.60 -21.65 3.65
C MET A 288 -18.35 -23.00 3.64
N ARG A 289 -18.54 -23.64 2.48
CA ARG A 289 -19.18 -24.97 2.38
C ARG A 289 -18.24 -26.14 2.63
N ARG A 290 -16.92 -25.94 2.72
CA ARG A 290 -15.92 -26.99 2.97
C ARG A 290 -15.50 -27.14 4.44
N SER A 291 -16.06 -26.35 5.35
CA SER A 291 -15.79 -26.41 6.79
C SER A 291 -16.95 -27.00 7.61
N ARG A 292 -17.70 -27.95 7.01
CA ARG A 292 -18.66 -28.80 7.72
C ARG A 292 -18.30 -30.25 7.53
#